data_f8cf7140fed2ac10aaaa3b267c3e25c5
#
_entry.id   f8cf7140fed2ac10aaaa3b267c3e25c5
#
_cell.length_a   1.000
_cell.length_b   1.000
_cell.length_c   1.000
_cell.angle_alpha   90.00
_cell.angle_beta   90.00
_cell.angle_gamma   90.00
#
_symmetry.space_group_name_H-M   'P 1'
#
loop_
_entity.id
_entity.type
_entity.pdbx_description
1 polymer ?
#
loop_
_entity_poly.entity_id
_entity_poly.type
_entity_poly.pdbx_seq_one_letter_code
_entity_poly.pdbx_strand_id
1 'polypeptide(L)'
;GCTHVVLEASSHALVQHRTAGVTFDAAVFPNLTQDHLDYHRTMEAYREAKGLLFRQCRRAVLNLDDGAGRWYRERVDCPVFTYSENKTGADLSAKNIRLFPGHVEFAALTKGDLAHIHLPIPGGFSIYNALAALSAGLCLGLELENMAAVMPNLHGVKGRVEVVPVPRAYTVIIDYAHTPNALENILTTARDFTAGRLICLFGCGGDRDRTKRPIMGAIAAELADLAVVTSDNPRTEDPQAIIDGILAGMGEGTAALHVEPDRRKAIAWALEQGKPGDVIVLAGKGHETYQEIGAVQYHLDEREVVAEYFRSLDGRQERTGKVPADVV
;
A
#
# COMPACT_ATOMS: atom_id res chain seq x y z
N GLY A 1 -5.49 10.49 -29.34
CA GLY A 1 -6.42 10.98 -28.33
C GLY A 1 -6.77 9.86 -27.34
N CYS A 2 -7.06 10.24 -26.09
CA CYS A 2 -7.51 9.26 -25.10
C CYS A 2 -8.98 8.91 -25.36
N THR A 3 -9.33 7.63 -25.22
CA THR A 3 -10.71 7.16 -25.31
C THR A 3 -11.38 7.12 -23.94
N HIS A 4 -10.60 6.94 -22.86
CA HIS A 4 -11.04 6.89 -21.48
C HIS A 4 -10.12 7.71 -20.59
N VAL A 5 -10.68 8.28 -19.54
CA VAL A 5 -9.94 9.04 -18.50
C VAL A 5 -10.38 8.49 -17.13
N VAL A 6 -9.40 8.15 -16.29
CA VAL A 6 -9.62 7.83 -14.88
C VAL A 6 -9.03 8.96 -14.05
N LEU A 7 -9.84 9.51 -13.14
CA LEU A 7 -9.47 10.67 -12.33
C LEU A 7 -9.70 10.39 -10.85
N GLU A 8 -8.69 10.68 -10.02
CA GLU A 8 -8.88 10.75 -8.57
C GLU A 8 -9.45 12.12 -8.19
N ALA A 9 -10.65 12.13 -7.58
CA ALA A 9 -11.32 13.34 -7.14
C ALA A 9 -11.21 13.48 -5.62
N SER A 10 -10.39 14.42 -5.15
CA SER A 10 -10.32 14.74 -3.72
C SER A 10 -11.57 15.49 -3.26
N SER A 11 -11.93 15.37 -1.98
CA SER A 11 -13.04 16.12 -1.38
C SER A 11 -12.86 17.64 -1.54
N HIS A 12 -11.63 18.16 -1.46
CA HIS A 12 -11.30 19.55 -1.72
C HIS A 12 -11.62 19.94 -3.16
N ALA A 13 -11.24 19.10 -4.14
CA ALA A 13 -11.52 19.37 -5.55
C ALA A 13 -13.02 19.45 -5.83
N LEU A 14 -13.82 18.60 -5.16
CA LEU A 14 -15.27 18.61 -5.29
C LEU A 14 -15.89 19.87 -4.69
N VAL A 15 -15.52 20.24 -3.45
CA VAL A 15 -16.00 21.45 -2.79
C VAL A 15 -15.57 22.73 -3.55
N GLN A 16 -14.37 22.73 -4.11
CA GLN A 16 -13.83 23.83 -4.90
C GLN A 16 -14.29 23.83 -6.37
N HIS A 17 -15.23 22.96 -6.73
CA HIS A 17 -15.77 22.84 -8.09
C HIS A 17 -14.72 22.63 -9.20
N ARG A 18 -13.58 21.99 -8.89
CA ARG A 18 -12.52 21.71 -9.89
C ARG A 18 -12.95 20.70 -10.96
N THR A 19 -13.99 19.94 -10.69
CA THR A 19 -14.60 18.97 -11.63
C THR A 19 -15.86 19.52 -12.29
N ALA A 20 -16.16 20.82 -12.12
CA ALA A 20 -17.37 21.43 -12.69
C ALA A 20 -17.41 21.27 -14.21
N GLY A 21 -18.59 20.94 -14.73
CA GLY A 21 -18.80 20.73 -16.17
C GLY A 21 -18.41 19.35 -16.69
N VAL A 22 -17.85 18.46 -15.83
CA VAL A 22 -17.56 17.07 -16.19
C VAL A 22 -18.72 16.19 -15.73
N THR A 23 -19.21 15.33 -16.61
CA THR A 23 -20.14 14.24 -16.25
C THR A 23 -19.38 12.92 -16.35
N PHE A 24 -19.22 12.22 -15.24
CA PHE A 24 -18.54 10.94 -15.19
C PHE A 24 -19.49 9.81 -15.57
N ASP A 25 -19.05 8.84 -16.37
CA ASP A 25 -19.86 7.64 -16.66
C ASP A 25 -20.02 6.76 -15.42
N ALA A 26 -18.96 6.65 -14.59
CA ALA A 26 -19.02 5.98 -13.31
C ALA A 26 -18.25 6.80 -12.25
N ALA A 27 -18.82 6.92 -11.05
CA ALA A 27 -18.17 7.47 -9.87
C ALA A 27 -17.97 6.36 -8.84
N VAL A 28 -16.73 6.10 -8.47
CA VAL A 28 -16.37 5.00 -7.57
C VAL A 28 -16.06 5.52 -6.18
N PHE A 29 -16.68 4.92 -5.17
CA PHE A 29 -16.42 5.20 -3.75
C PHE A 29 -15.86 3.94 -3.07
N PRO A 30 -14.55 3.91 -2.78
CA PRO A 30 -13.93 2.76 -2.11
C PRO A 30 -14.16 2.76 -0.60
N ASN A 31 -13.87 3.85 0.10
CA ASN A 31 -13.99 3.96 1.56
C ASN A 31 -13.96 5.41 2.05
N LEU A 32 -14.28 5.59 3.34
CA LEU A 32 -14.11 6.84 4.08
C LEU A 32 -13.42 6.56 5.41
N THR A 33 -12.15 6.92 5.50
CA THR A 33 -11.37 6.90 6.73
C THR A 33 -11.10 8.32 7.20
N GLN A 34 -10.71 8.49 8.47
CA GLN A 34 -10.42 9.81 9.03
C GLN A 34 -9.24 10.47 8.31
N ASP A 35 -9.54 11.55 7.61
CA ASP A 35 -8.57 12.40 6.91
C ASP A 35 -9.17 13.80 6.69
N HIS A 36 -8.32 14.78 6.38
CA HIS A 36 -8.75 16.14 5.99
C HIS A 36 -9.72 16.84 6.97
N LEU A 37 -9.68 16.50 8.28
CA LEU A 37 -10.54 17.14 9.30
C LEU A 37 -10.08 18.57 9.62
N ASP A 38 -8.87 18.94 9.30
CA ASP A 38 -8.37 20.32 9.31
C ASP A 38 -9.21 21.22 8.39
N TYR A 39 -9.67 20.68 7.26
CA TYR A 39 -10.51 21.37 6.28
C TYR A 39 -12.02 21.16 6.53
N HIS A 40 -12.45 19.90 6.66
CA HIS A 40 -13.89 19.55 6.74
C HIS A 40 -14.44 19.62 8.15
N ARG A 41 -13.61 19.68 9.19
CA ARG A 41 -13.92 19.75 10.62
C ARG A 41 -14.60 18.50 11.21
N THR A 42 -15.51 17.85 10.48
CA THR A 42 -16.23 16.65 10.94
C THR A 42 -16.24 15.56 9.86
N MET A 43 -16.38 14.31 10.25
CA MET A 43 -16.53 13.18 9.34
C MET A 43 -17.80 13.26 8.51
N GLU A 44 -18.87 13.85 9.05
CA GLU A 44 -20.13 14.08 8.34
C GLU A 44 -19.93 15.06 7.21
N ALA A 45 -19.30 16.22 7.45
CA ALA A 45 -19.01 17.20 6.43
C ALA A 45 -18.05 16.65 5.37
N TYR A 46 -17.06 15.85 5.77
CA TYR A 46 -16.15 15.17 4.87
C TYR A 46 -16.88 14.17 3.96
N ARG A 47 -17.78 13.36 4.52
CA ARG A 47 -18.64 12.45 3.77
C ARG A 47 -19.53 13.20 2.78
N GLU A 48 -20.21 14.26 3.21
CA GLU A 48 -21.06 15.08 2.35
C GLU A 48 -20.25 15.69 1.18
N ALA A 49 -19.04 16.19 1.47
CA ALA A 49 -18.14 16.75 0.44
C ALA A 49 -17.76 15.70 -0.62
N LYS A 50 -17.42 14.46 -0.20
CA LYS A 50 -17.17 13.36 -1.15
C LYS A 50 -18.43 12.99 -1.95
N GLY A 51 -19.61 13.07 -1.33
CA GLY A 51 -20.90 12.80 -1.96
C GLY A 51 -21.26 13.73 -3.13
N LEU A 52 -20.64 14.92 -3.22
CA LEU A 52 -20.81 15.82 -4.34
C LEU A 52 -20.46 15.18 -5.69
N LEU A 53 -19.55 14.19 -5.70
CA LEU A 53 -19.17 13.45 -6.89
C LEU A 53 -20.38 12.76 -7.55
N PHE A 54 -21.31 12.23 -6.76
CA PHE A 54 -22.46 11.50 -7.27
C PHE A 54 -23.50 12.38 -7.95
N ARG A 55 -23.42 13.71 -7.78
CA ARG A 55 -24.24 14.67 -8.52
C ARG A 55 -23.77 14.90 -9.96
N GLN A 56 -22.57 14.40 -10.29
CA GLN A 56 -21.92 14.59 -11.59
C GLN A 56 -21.59 13.23 -12.25
N CYS A 57 -22.33 12.18 -11.92
CA CYS A 57 -22.10 10.87 -12.53
C CYS A 57 -23.38 10.23 -13.04
N ARG A 58 -23.21 9.33 -14.01
CA ARG A 58 -24.31 8.55 -14.58
C ARG A 58 -24.59 7.28 -13.74
N ARG A 59 -23.59 6.76 -13.04
CA ARG A 59 -23.69 5.62 -12.12
C ARG A 59 -22.76 5.81 -10.92
N ALA A 60 -23.24 5.42 -9.75
CA ALA A 60 -22.43 5.32 -8.53
C ALA A 60 -22.00 3.88 -8.30
N VAL A 61 -20.73 3.65 -8.04
CA VAL A 61 -20.14 2.36 -7.62
C VAL A 61 -19.78 2.47 -6.15
N LEU A 62 -20.44 1.68 -5.29
CA LEU A 62 -20.37 1.85 -3.84
C LEU A 62 -19.91 0.59 -3.12
N ASN A 63 -18.95 0.75 -2.21
CA ASN A 63 -18.54 -0.29 -1.27
C ASN A 63 -19.57 -0.44 -0.14
N LEU A 64 -20.25 -1.59 -0.05
CA LEU A 64 -21.22 -1.85 1.02
C LEU A 64 -20.59 -2.24 2.36
N ASP A 65 -19.32 -2.59 2.40
CA ASP A 65 -18.63 -2.88 3.64
C ASP A 65 -18.30 -1.60 4.41
N ASP A 66 -18.13 -0.48 3.69
CA ASP A 66 -17.95 0.84 4.26
C ASP A 66 -19.29 1.47 4.72
N GLY A 67 -19.28 2.13 5.90
CA GLY A 67 -20.46 2.80 6.45
C GLY A 67 -20.98 3.94 5.59
N ALA A 68 -20.07 4.72 4.98
CA ALA A 68 -20.44 5.82 4.09
C ALA A 68 -20.97 5.30 2.75
N GLY A 69 -20.45 4.17 2.24
CA GLY A 69 -21.00 3.53 1.03
C GLY A 69 -22.46 3.14 1.20
N ARG A 70 -22.84 2.57 2.35
CA ARG A 70 -24.25 2.29 2.70
C ARG A 70 -25.07 3.57 2.81
N TRP A 71 -24.52 4.60 3.41
CA TRP A 71 -25.19 5.89 3.56
C TRP A 71 -25.48 6.54 2.22
N TYR A 72 -24.53 6.49 1.27
CA TYR A 72 -24.72 7.01 -0.10
C TYR A 72 -25.78 6.21 -0.86
N ARG A 73 -25.79 4.88 -0.74
CA ARG A 73 -26.77 4.01 -1.43
C ARG A 73 -28.22 4.49 -1.29
N GLU A 74 -28.55 5.06 -0.14
CA GLU A 74 -29.89 5.55 0.18
C GLU A 74 -30.17 6.99 -0.29
N ARG A 75 -29.13 7.71 -0.76
CA ARG A 75 -29.17 9.18 -0.94
C ARG A 75 -28.73 9.68 -2.29
N VAL A 76 -28.15 8.82 -3.12
CA VAL A 76 -27.77 9.20 -4.48
C VAL A 76 -28.94 9.02 -5.44
N ASP A 77 -29.12 9.94 -6.35
CA ASP A 77 -30.24 9.96 -7.31
C ASP A 77 -29.92 9.19 -8.60
N CYS A 78 -28.67 8.78 -8.81
CA CYS A 78 -28.26 8.01 -9.98
C CYS A 78 -28.33 6.49 -9.72
N PRO A 79 -28.39 5.66 -10.78
CA PRO A 79 -28.29 4.20 -10.64
C PRO A 79 -27.05 3.78 -9.86
N VAL A 80 -27.21 2.84 -8.92
CA VAL A 80 -26.17 2.35 -8.04
C VAL A 80 -25.75 0.94 -8.45
N PHE A 81 -24.45 0.70 -8.53
CA PHE A 81 -23.82 -0.60 -8.57
C PHE A 81 -23.04 -0.81 -7.28
N THR A 82 -23.20 -1.95 -6.64
CA THR A 82 -22.63 -2.21 -5.33
C THR A 82 -21.61 -3.32 -5.36
N TYR A 83 -20.57 -3.21 -4.53
CA TYR A 83 -19.64 -4.31 -4.30
C TYR A 83 -19.37 -4.54 -2.82
N SER A 84 -18.97 -5.77 -2.48
CA SER A 84 -18.66 -6.16 -1.11
C SER A 84 -17.81 -7.43 -1.07
N GLU A 85 -16.94 -7.53 -0.10
CA GLU A 85 -16.28 -8.77 0.30
C GLU A 85 -17.16 -9.57 1.27
N ASN A 86 -17.80 -8.87 2.23
CA ASN A 86 -18.41 -9.48 3.40
C ASN A 86 -19.94 -9.64 3.30
N LYS A 87 -20.62 -8.84 2.48
CA LYS A 87 -22.09 -8.78 2.44
C LYS A 87 -22.68 -9.55 1.27
N THR A 88 -23.71 -10.33 1.58
CA THR A 88 -24.57 -10.93 0.59
C THR A 88 -25.52 -9.88 -0.02
N GLY A 89 -25.77 -9.99 -1.33
CA GLY A 89 -26.69 -9.10 -2.04
C GLY A 89 -26.05 -7.84 -2.65
N ALA A 90 -24.73 -7.72 -2.66
CA ALA A 90 -24.02 -6.81 -3.53
C ALA A 90 -24.11 -7.28 -4.99
N ASP A 91 -24.02 -6.35 -5.95
CA ASP A 91 -24.04 -6.68 -7.38
C ASP A 91 -22.78 -7.43 -7.80
N LEU A 92 -21.64 -7.13 -7.17
CA LEU A 92 -20.36 -7.86 -7.29
C LEU A 92 -19.84 -8.22 -5.90
N SER A 93 -19.40 -9.46 -5.70
CA SER A 93 -18.81 -9.89 -4.43
C SER A 93 -17.57 -10.76 -4.62
N ALA A 94 -16.64 -10.70 -3.66
CA ALA A 94 -15.49 -11.60 -3.57
C ALA A 94 -15.83 -12.81 -2.69
N LYS A 95 -15.36 -14.00 -3.11
CA LYS A 95 -15.47 -15.26 -2.36
C LYS A 95 -14.17 -16.06 -2.50
N ASN A 96 -13.96 -17.01 -1.59
CA ASN A 96 -12.78 -17.89 -1.61
C ASN A 96 -11.45 -17.12 -1.64
N ILE A 97 -11.37 -16.08 -0.82
CA ILE A 97 -10.24 -15.17 -0.75
C ILE A 97 -9.01 -15.91 -0.19
N ARG A 98 -7.87 -15.71 -0.86
CA ARG A 98 -6.56 -16.17 -0.42
C ARG A 98 -5.57 -15.03 -0.53
N LEU A 99 -4.88 -14.76 0.56
CA LEU A 99 -3.83 -13.74 0.62
C LEU A 99 -2.46 -14.42 0.56
N PHE A 100 -1.61 -13.93 -0.33
CA PHE A 100 -0.23 -14.37 -0.50
C PHE A 100 0.72 -13.17 -0.43
N PRO A 101 1.97 -13.37 -0.08
CA PRO A 101 2.95 -12.29 0.01
C PRO A 101 3.19 -11.49 -1.28
N GLY A 102 2.88 -12.08 -2.45
CA GLY A 102 3.10 -11.45 -3.75
C GLY A 102 1.82 -11.16 -4.53
N HIS A 103 0.67 -11.68 -4.11
CA HIS A 103 -0.59 -11.56 -4.86
C HIS A 103 -1.80 -11.87 -3.98
N VAL A 104 -2.99 -11.63 -4.52
CA VAL A 104 -4.25 -12.10 -3.95
C VAL A 104 -5.01 -12.92 -4.99
N GLU A 105 -5.76 -13.93 -4.52
CA GLU A 105 -6.67 -14.73 -5.34
C GLU A 105 -8.06 -14.71 -4.74
N PHE A 106 -9.08 -14.61 -5.59
CA PHE A 106 -10.47 -14.71 -5.17
C PHE A 106 -11.39 -15.03 -6.35
N ALA A 107 -12.61 -15.47 -6.06
CA ALA A 107 -13.69 -15.56 -7.03
C ALA A 107 -14.52 -14.28 -6.98
N ALA A 108 -14.63 -13.57 -8.11
CA ALA A 108 -15.52 -12.44 -8.29
C ALA A 108 -16.86 -12.96 -8.81
N LEU A 109 -17.96 -12.67 -8.11
CA LEU A 109 -19.31 -13.17 -8.41
C LEU A 109 -20.28 -12.02 -8.65
N THR A 110 -21.01 -12.10 -9.74
CA THR A 110 -22.24 -11.33 -10.00
C THR A 110 -23.46 -12.27 -9.98
N LYS A 111 -24.67 -11.77 -10.28
CA LYS A 111 -25.87 -12.61 -10.38
C LYS A 111 -25.83 -13.65 -11.52
N GLY A 112 -25.04 -13.42 -12.56
CA GLY A 112 -25.00 -14.27 -13.76
C GLY A 112 -23.62 -14.83 -14.08
N ASP A 113 -22.56 -14.23 -13.54
CA ASP A 113 -21.18 -14.52 -13.92
C ASP A 113 -20.30 -14.80 -12.71
N LEU A 114 -19.27 -15.63 -12.94
CA LEU A 114 -18.20 -15.92 -12.01
C LEU A 114 -16.86 -15.85 -12.76
N ALA A 115 -15.90 -15.13 -12.20
CA ALA A 115 -14.53 -15.16 -12.70
C ALA A 115 -13.53 -15.38 -11.55
N HIS A 116 -12.47 -16.13 -11.83
CA HIS A 116 -11.35 -16.29 -10.93
C HIS A 116 -10.36 -15.13 -11.13
N ILE A 117 -10.06 -14.41 -10.07
CA ILE A 117 -9.15 -13.28 -10.08
C ILE A 117 -7.82 -13.72 -9.48
N HIS A 118 -6.74 -13.48 -10.22
CA HIS A 118 -5.37 -13.49 -9.73
C HIS A 118 -4.81 -12.08 -9.94
N LEU A 119 -4.51 -11.39 -8.85
CA LEU A 119 -3.99 -10.02 -8.88
C LEU A 119 -2.61 -9.97 -8.21
N PRO A 120 -1.53 -9.66 -8.93
CA PRO A 120 -0.16 -9.63 -8.41
C PRO A 120 0.13 -8.36 -7.58
N ILE A 121 -0.79 -8.02 -6.68
CA ILE A 121 -0.70 -6.94 -5.69
C ILE A 121 -1.19 -7.54 -4.37
N PRO A 122 -0.34 -7.67 -3.34
CA PRO A 122 -0.71 -8.32 -2.09
C PRO A 122 -1.60 -7.43 -1.21
N GLY A 123 -2.19 -8.06 -0.18
CA GLY A 123 -2.97 -7.40 0.86
C GLY A 123 -4.47 -7.34 0.58
N GLY A 124 -5.27 -7.40 1.65
CA GLY A 124 -6.74 -7.42 1.58
C GLY A 124 -7.34 -6.18 0.90
N PHE A 125 -6.71 -5.00 1.04
CA PHE A 125 -7.15 -3.78 0.34
C PHE A 125 -7.14 -3.94 -1.19
N SER A 126 -6.28 -4.80 -1.75
CA SER A 126 -6.19 -5.07 -3.19
C SER A 126 -7.45 -5.74 -3.73
N ILE A 127 -8.14 -6.52 -2.88
CA ILE A 127 -9.44 -7.12 -3.21
C ILE A 127 -10.48 -6.02 -3.40
N TYR A 128 -10.58 -5.08 -2.46
CA TYR A 128 -11.49 -3.95 -2.57
C TYR A 128 -11.20 -3.07 -3.78
N ASN A 129 -9.92 -2.82 -4.06
CA ASN A 129 -9.51 -2.06 -5.25
C ASN A 129 -9.87 -2.80 -6.55
N ALA A 130 -9.66 -4.11 -6.59
CA ALA A 130 -10.06 -4.94 -7.73
C ALA A 130 -11.58 -4.96 -7.91
N LEU A 131 -12.35 -5.17 -6.83
CA LEU A 131 -13.82 -5.11 -6.88
C LEU A 131 -14.32 -3.76 -7.37
N ALA A 132 -13.71 -2.66 -6.90
CA ALA A 132 -14.04 -1.30 -7.36
C ALA A 132 -13.78 -1.12 -8.87
N ALA A 133 -12.62 -1.58 -9.35
CA ALA A 133 -12.24 -1.49 -10.77
C ALA A 133 -13.13 -2.38 -11.64
N LEU A 134 -13.37 -3.63 -11.24
CA LEU A 134 -14.28 -4.55 -11.93
C LEU A 134 -15.71 -3.99 -12.00
N SER A 135 -16.21 -3.43 -10.88
CA SER A 135 -17.53 -2.80 -10.82
C SER A 135 -17.65 -1.61 -11.79
N ALA A 136 -16.60 -0.77 -11.85
CA ALA A 136 -16.56 0.32 -12.81
C ALA A 136 -16.58 -0.19 -14.26
N GLY A 137 -15.80 -1.22 -14.57
CA GLY A 137 -15.78 -1.86 -15.88
C GLY A 137 -17.13 -2.46 -16.29
N LEU A 138 -17.79 -3.17 -15.37
CA LEU A 138 -19.15 -3.70 -15.58
C LEU A 138 -20.16 -2.57 -15.83
N CYS A 139 -20.05 -1.46 -15.13
CA CYS A 139 -20.86 -0.27 -15.38
C CYS A 139 -20.64 0.34 -16.78
N LEU A 140 -19.46 0.17 -17.35
CA LEU A 140 -19.11 0.60 -18.71
C LEU A 140 -19.40 -0.44 -19.77
N GLY A 141 -19.96 -1.59 -19.40
CA GLY A 141 -20.33 -2.67 -20.32
C GLY A 141 -19.21 -3.63 -20.69
N LEU A 142 -18.11 -3.65 -19.90
CA LEU A 142 -17.06 -4.65 -20.05
C LEU A 142 -17.50 -5.98 -19.43
N GLU A 143 -17.08 -7.08 -20.02
CA GLU A 143 -17.36 -8.43 -19.52
C GLU A 143 -16.40 -8.81 -18.38
N LEU A 144 -16.91 -9.47 -17.35
CA LEU A 144 -16.14 -9.85 -16.16
C LEU A 144 -14.96 -10.77 -16.50
N GLU A 145 -15.17 -11.74 -17.40
CA GLU A 145 -14.14 -12.69 -17.83
C GLU A 145 -12.97 -11.99 -18.54
N ASN A 146 -13.29 -11.04 -19.44
CA ASN A 146 -12.26 -10.27 -20.16
C ASN A 146 -11.43 -9.40 -19.21
N MET A 147 -12.07 -8.81 -18.20
CA MET A 147 -11.37 -8.05 -17.16
C MET A 147 -10.50 -8.98 -16.30
N ALA A 148 -11.00 -10.14 -15.89
CA ALA A 148 -10.26 -11.13 -15.12
C ALA A 148 -9.00 -11.62 -15.86
N ALA A 149 -9.08 -11.82 -17.17
CA ALA A 149 -7.98 -12.30 -18.00
C ALA A 149 -6.79 -11.32 -18.06
N VAL A 150 -7.00 -10.01 -17.86
CA VAL A 150 -5.92 -9.01 -17.87
C VAL A 150 -5.34 -8.74 -16.47
N MET A 151 -6.05 -9.10 -15.39
CA MET A 151 -5.61 -8.85 -14.00
C MET A 151 -4.22 -9.41 -13.67
N PRO A 152 -3.81 -10.61 -14.14
CA PRO A 152 -2.46 -11.14 -13.88
C PRO A 152 -1.32 -10.30 -14.46
N ASN A 153 -1.61 -9.44 -15.42
CA ASN A 153 -0.63 -8.56 -16.07
C ASN A 153 -0.55 -7.17 -15.41
N LEU A 154 -1.38 -6.91 -14.40
CA LEU A 154 -1.35 -5.64 -13.71
C LEU A 154 -0.11 -5.56 -12.81
N HIS A 155 0.49 -4.40 -12.78
CA HIS A 155 1.56 -4.08 -11.84
C HIS A 155 1.03 -3.07 -10.82
N GLY A 156 1.47 -3.21 -9.58
CA GLY A 156 1.19 -2.24 -8.53
C GLY A 156 1.73 -0.85 -8.85
N VAL A 157 1.35 0.12 -8.06
CA VAL A 157 1.90 1.47 -8.15
C VAL A 157 3.30 1.47 -7.53
N LYS A 158 4.29 2.03 -8.25
CA LYS A 158 5.67 2.14 -7.77
C LYS A 158 5.70 2.76 -6.37
N GLY A 159 6.31 2.06 -5.42
CA GLY A 159 6.42 2.51 -4.04
C GLY A 159 5.12 2.43 -3.21
N ARG A 160 4.14 1.65 -3.62
CA ARG A 160 2.90 1.37 -2.88
C ARG A 160 2.70 -0.14 -2.79
N VAL A 161 3.03 -0.72 -1.65
CA VAL A 161 3.04 -2.18 -1.42
C VAL A 161 3.69 -2.91 -2.60
N GLU A 162 4.77 -2.35 -3.10
CA GLU A 162 5.48 -2.84 -4.28
C GLU A 162 6.32 -4.06 -3.91
N VAL A 163 5.97 -5.22 -4.44
CA VAL A 163 6.77 -6.43 -4.27
C VAL A 163 7.98 -6.39 -5.18
N VAL A 164 9.16 -6.46 -4.58
CA VAL A 164 10.43 -6.51 -5.30
C VAL A 164 10.83 -7.96 -5.49
N PRO A 165 11.02 -8.43 -6.74
CA PRO A 165 11.47 -9.80 -7.00
C PRO A 165 12.86 -10.05 -6.39
N VAL A 166 12.98 -11.12 -5.62
CA VAL A 166 14.24 -11.56 -5.01
C VAL A 166 14.42 -13.09 -5.20
N PRO A 167 15.66 -13.60 -5.39
CA PRO A 167 15.92 -15.03 -5.58
C PRO A 167 16.00 -15.74 -4.20
N ARG A 168 15.00 -15.56 -3.36
CA ARG A 168 14.91 -16.13 -2.00
C ARG A 168 13.47 -16.49 -1.67
N ALA A 169 13.28 -17.35 -0.68
CA ALA A 169 11.97 -17.78 -0.20
C ALA A 169 11.36 -16.82 0.83
N TYR A 170 11.72 -15.55 0.80
CA TYR A 170 11.09 -14.47 1.54
C TYR A 170 10.65 -13.35 0.60
N THR A 171 9.78 -12.47 1.07
CA THR A 171 9.24 -11.38 0.26
C THR A 171 9.82 -10.04 0.70
N VAL A 172 10.15 -9.17 -0.27
CA VAL A 172 10.56 -7.78 -0.02
C VAL A 172 9.50 -6.85 -0.57
N ILE A 173 9.05 -5.91 0.26
CA ILE A 173 8.02 -4.91 -0.09
C ILE A 173 8.61 -3.52 0.10
N ILE A 174 8.43 -2.65 -0.88
CA ILE A 174 8.74 -1.21 -0.78
C ILE A 174 7.43 -0.44 -0.66
N ASP A 175 7.34 0.46 0.34
CA ASP A 175 6.17 1.30 0.55
C ASP A 175 6.54 2.74 0.96
N TYR A 176 5.68 3.70 0.60
CA TYR A 176 5.85 5.12 0.94
C TYR A 176 5.37 5.48 2.35
N ALA A 177 5.11 4.53 3.22
CA ALA A 177 4.63 4.72 4.58
C ALA A 177 5.65 5.52 5.42
N HIS A 178 5.45 6.82 5.56
CA HIS A 178 6.31 7.76 6.26
C HIS A 178 5.57 8.55 7.37
N THR A 179 4.36 8.14 7.70
CA THR A 179 3.52 8.65 8.80
C THR A 179 3.12 7.52 9.73
N PRO A 180 2.76 7.80 11.01
CA PRO A 180 2.32 6.76 11.94
C PRO A 180 1.21 5.86 11.37
N ASN A 181 0.14 6.47 10.89
CA ASN A 181 -1.02 5.74 10.34
C ASN A 181 -0.66 4.88 9.11
N ALA A 182 0.20 5.41 8.21
CA ALA A 182 0.63 4.65 7.05
C ALA A 182 1.54 3.47 7.44
N LEU A 183 2.42 3.64 8.43
CA LEU A 183 3.28 2.57 8.92
C LEU A 183 2.46 1.47 9.60
N GLU A 184 1.50 1.84 10.45
CA GLU A 184 0.55 0.90 11.07
C GLU A 184 -0.22 0.10 10.02
N ASN A 185 -0.77 0.78 9.02
CA ASN A 185 -1.53 0.16 7.95
C ASN A 185 -0.70 -0.83 7.13
N ILE A 186 0.52 -0.46 6.73
CA ILE A 186 1.36 -1.38 5.93
C ILE A 186 1.81 -2.59 6.75
N LEU A 187 2.17 -2.42 8.03
CA LEU A 187 2.59 -3.52 8.87
C LEU A 187 1.43 -4.46 9.21
N THR A 188 0.24 -3.93 9.51
CA THR A 188 -0.97 -4.73 9.70
C THR A 188 -1.32 -5.50 8.43
N THR A 189 -1.31 -4.83 7.28
CA THR A 189 -1.58 -5.49 5.98
C THR A 189 -0.55 -6.58 5.69
N ALA A 190 0.74 -6.32 5.91
CA ALA A 190 1.80 -7.30 5.67
C ALA A 190 1.67 -8.51 6.61
N ARG A 191 1.24 -8.28 7.85
CA ARG A 191 1.01 -9.35 8.82
C ARG A 191 -0.03 -10.39 8.36
N ASP A 192 -1.06 -9.96 7.65
CA ASP A 192 -2.14 -10.84 7.17
C ASP A 192 -1.65 -11.98 6.24
N PHE A 193 -0.51 -11.80 5.58
CA PHE A 193 0.06 -12.79 4.67
C PHE A 193 1.51 -13.22 5.03
N THR A 194 2.04 -12.80 6.17
CA THR A 194 3.36 -13.19 6.65
C THR A 194 3.29 -14.55 7.33
N ALA A 195 3.95 -15.57 6.76
CA ALA A 195 4.03 -16.90 7.35
C ALA A 195 5.17 -17.02 8.37
N GLY A 196 6.26 -16.26 8.19
CA GLY A 196 7.42 -16.16 9.07
C GLY A 196 7.41 -14.90 9.91
N ARG A 197 8.57 -14.20 9.93
CA ARG A 197 8.71 -12.93 10.63
C ARG A 197 8.35 -11.74 9.74
N LEU A 198 7.78 -10.72 10.35
CA LEU A 198 7.62 -9.40 9.74
C LEU A 198 8.80 -8.51 10.14
N ILE A 199 9.63 -8.14 9.18
CA ILE A 199 10.79 -7.27 9.37
C ILE A 199 10.43 -5.89 8.83
N CYS A 200 10.52 -4.87 9.67
CA CYS A 200 10.23 -3.48 9.29
C CYS A 200 11.50 -2.64 9.27
N LEU A 201 11.89 -2.16 8.09
CA LEU A 201 12.96 -1.17 7.96
C LEU A 201 12.35 0.20 7.68
N PHE A 202 12.63 1.20 8.53
CA PHE A 202 12.09 2.53 8.37
C PHE A 202 12.97 3.60 9.00
N GLY A 203 12.69 4.85 8.64
CA GLY A 203 13.27 6.04 9.23
C GLY A 203 12.29 7.20 9.18
N CYS A 204 12.70 8.35 9.71
CA CYS A 204 11.92 9.58 9.65
C CYS A 204 12.72 10.68 8.94
N GLY A 205 12.01 11.55 8.21
CA GLY A 205 12.60 12.71 7.58
C GLY A 205 12.98 13.78 8.62
N GLY A 206 14.13 14.45 8.39
CA GLY A 206 14.51 15.67 9.09
C GLY A 206 13.72 16.88 8.57
N ASP A 207 13.74 17.98 9.31
CA ASP A 207 13.02 19.23 9.03
C ASP A 207 11.52 19.00 8.80
N ARG A 208 10.96 18.06 9.56
CA ARG A 208 9.56 17.63 9.56
C ARG A 208 9.05 17.50 10.98
N ASP A 209 7.78 17.17 11.12
CA ASP A 209 7.14 16.92 12.41
C ASP A 209 7.92 15.86 13.21
N ARG A 210 8.51 16.30 14.31
CA ARG A 210 9.29 15.45 15.22
C ARG A 210 8.42 14.58 16.12
N THR A 211 7.16 14.99 16.34
CA THR A 211 6.25 14.29 17.27
C THR A 211 5.87 12.90 16.75
N LYS A 212 5.94 12.68 15.44
CA LYS A 212 5.66 11.38 14.84
C LYS A 212 6.76 10.33 15.09
N ARG A 213 8.01 10.74 15.39
CA ARG A 213 9.15 9.83 15.53
C ARG A 213 8.94 8.75 16.59
N PRO A 214 8.64 9.12 17.86
CA PRO A 214 8.39 8.12 18.90
C PRO A 214 7.13 7.29 18.61
N ILE A 215 6.11 7.87 17.98
CA ILE A 215 4.88 7.14 17.63
C ILE A 215 5.18 6.05 16.60
N MET A 216 5.97 6.36 15.55
CA MET A 216 6.38 5.37 14.55
C MET A 216 7.30 4.31 15.16
N GLY A 217 8.15 4.68 16.11
CA GLY A 217 8.95 3.74 16.90
C GLY A 217 8.08 2.73 17.66
N ALA A 218 7.07 3.23 18.39
CA ALA A 218 6.13 2.38 19.13
C ALA A 218 5.37 1.41 18.21
N ILE A 219 4.87 1.89 17.07
CA ILE A 219 4.16 1.07 16.09
C ILE A 219 5.06 -0.05 15.55
N ALA A 220 6.30 0.26 15.18
CA ALA A 220 7.22 -0.75 14.69
C ALA A 220 7.60 -1.77 15.77
N ALA A 221 7.77 -1.33 17.02
CA ALA A 221 8.08 -2.20 18.16
C ALA A 221 6.92 -3.14 18.53
N GLU A 222 5.67 -2.73 18.27
CA GLU A 222 4.47 -3.53 18.55
C GLU A 222 4.15 -4.51 17.41
N LEU A 223 4.23 -4.06 16.15
CA LEU A 223 3.68 -4.80 15.01
C LEU A 223 4.73 -5.64 14.26
N ALA A 224 6.02 -5.31 14.33
CA ALA A 224 7.08 -6.10 13.70
C ALA A 224 7.67 -7.13 14.66
N ASP A 225 8.31 -8.17 14.09
CA ASP A 225 9.14 -9.12 14.86
C ASP A 225 10.59 -8.63 14.93
N LEU A 226 11.01 -7.85 13.93
CA LEU A 226 12.32 -7.21 13.85
C LEU A 226 12.17 -5.80 13.28
N ALA A 227 12.54 -4.79 14.03
CA ALA A 227 12.59 -3.41 13.60
C ALA A 227 14.04 -3.00 13.25
N VAL A 228 14.23 -2.47 12.05
CA VAL A 228 15.49 -1.92 11.57
C VAL A 228 15.33 -0.41 11.42
N VAL A 229 15.88 0.36 12.34
CA VAL A 229 15.80 1.82 12.35
C VAL A 229 16.99 2.42 11.61
N THR A 230 16.73 3.27 10.64
CA THR A 230 17.73 3.85 9.75
C THR A 230 17.42 5.30 9.38
N SER A 231 18.29 5.95 8.61
CA SER A 231 17.99 7.25 8.01
C SER A 231 16.97 7.15 6.88
N ASP A 232 16.13 8.17 6.80
CA ASP A 232 15.34 8.50 5.60
C ASP A 232 16.02 9.66 4.86
N ASN A 233 15.40 10.83 4.75
CA ASN A 233 15.98 12.09 4.27
C ASN A 233 16.32 12.97 5.49
N PRO A 234 17.53 12.92 6.05
CA PRO A 234 17.86 13.69 7.27
C PRO A 234 17.86 15.20 7.05
N ARG A 235 18.02 15.67 5.82
CA ARG A 235 18.13 17.08 5.47
C ARG A 235 19.18 17.80 6.30
N THR A 236 18.78 18.85 7.06
CA THR A 236 19.71 19.63 7.88
C THR A 236 19.90 19.05 9.29
N GLU A 237 19.10 18.06 9.70
CA GLU A 237 19.21 17.45 11.01
C GLU A 237 20.27 16.35 11.05
N ASP A 238 20.87 16.13 12.22
CA ASP A 238 21.74 15.00 12.48
C ASP A 238 20.94 13.68 12.36
N PRO A 239 21.34 12.74 11.49
CA PRO A 239 20.68 11.44 11.35
C PRO A 239 20.54 10.68 12.67
N GLN A 240 21.56 10.75 13.56
CA GLN A 240 21.52 10.06 14.85
C GLN A 240 20.45 10.66 15.77
N ALA A 241 20.33 11.99 15.80
CA ALA A 241 19.29 12.66 16.60
C ALA A 241 17.87 12.29 16.15
N ILE A 242 17.67 12.05 14.85
CA ILE A 242 16.39 11.56 14.32
C ILE A 242 16.14 10.13 14.79
N ILE A 243 17.13 9.25 14.69
CA ILE A 243 17.08 7.86 15.15
C ILE A 243 16.78 7.80 16.64
N ASP A 244 17.48 8.59 17.47
CA ASP A 244 17.24 8.66 18.91
C ASP A 244 15.80 9.06 19.24
N GLY A 245 15.24 9.99 18.45
CA GLY A 245 13.83 10.37 18.56
C GLY A 245 12.85 9.24 18.23
N ILE A 246 13.20 8.32 17.33
CA ILE A 246 12.41 7.12 17.03
C ILE A 246 12.54 6.12 18.18
N LEU A 247 13.78 5.86 18.64
CA LEU A 247 14.07 4.90 19.69
C LEU A 247 13.41 5.25 21.01
N ALA A 248 13.24 6.56 21.30
CA ALA A 248 12.54 7.03 22.51
C ALA A 248 11.09 6.52 22.61
N GLY A 249 10.48 6.12 21.49
CA GLY A 249 9.12 5.57 21.46
C GLY A 249 9.04 4.05 21.48
N MET A 250 10.14 3.34 21.26
CA MET A 250 10.11 1.88 21.10
C MET A 250 9.88 1.13 22.42
N GLY A 251 10.23 1.75 23.56
CA GLY A 251 9.95 1.20 24.90
C GLY A 251 10.44 -0.25 25.10
N GLU A 252 9.65 -1.02 25.81
CA GLU A 252 9.82 -2.48 26.00
C GLU A 252 9.06 -3.29 24.95
N GLY A 253 8.97 -2.79 23.70
CA GLY A 253 8.28 -3.48 22.62
C GLY A 253 8.84 -4.89 22.36
N THR A 254 8.04 -5.75 21.74
CA THR A 254 8.39 -7.17 21.50
C THR A 254 9.34 -7.36 20.33
N ALA A 255 9.45 -6.39 19.42
CA ALA A 255 10.34 -6.49 18.26
C ALA A 255 11.82 -6.52 18.66
N ALA A 256 12.59 -7.41 18.05
CA ALA A 256 14.04 -7.28 18.05
C ALA A 256 14.45 -5.96 17.34
N LEU A 257 15.49 -5.29 17.83
CA LEU A 257 15.92 -3.99 17.32
C LEU A 257 17.31 -4.07 16.68
N HIS A 258 17.43 -3.50 15.49
CA HIS A 258 18.71 -3.18 14.86
C HIS A 258 18.75 -1.70 14.46
N VAL A 259 19.87 -1.04 14.64
CA VAL A 259 20.09 0.37 14.27
C VAL A 259 21.26 0.46 13.32
N GLU A 260 21.03 0.98 12.12
CA GLU A 260 22.08 1.27 11.15
C GLU A 260 21.74 2.57 10.42
N PRO A 261 22.47 3.66 10.69
CA PRO A 261 22.19 4.96 10.08
C PRO A 261 22.35 5.00 8.56
N ASP A 262 23.25 4.21 7.99
CA ASP A 262 23.41 4.09 6.53
C ASP A 262 22.29 3.19 5.96
N ARG A 263 21.35 3.80 5.25
CA ARG A 263 20.19 3.08 4.71
C ARG A 263 20.55 1.95 3.74
N ARG A 264 21.61 2.10 2.94
CA ARG A 264 22.07 1.00 2.05
C ARG A 264 22.55 -0.21 2.86
N LYS A 265 23.32 0.04 3.94
CA LYS A 265 23.77 -1.02 4.83
C LYS A 265 22.62 -1.62 5.62
N ALA A 266 21.69 -0.81 6.09
CA ALA A 266 20.49 -1.27 6.76
C ALA A 266 19.65 -2.22 5.90
N ILE A 267 19.45 -1.87 4.62
CA ILE A 267 18.75 -2.75 3.65
C ILE A 267 19.53 -4.04 3.46
N ALA A 268 20.83 -3.98 3.19
CA ALA A 268 21.66 -5.18 3.02
C ALA A 268 21.60 -6.09 4.24
N TRP A 269 21.68 -5.52 5.44
CA TRP A 269 21.58 -6.27 6.69
C TRP A 269 20.18 -6.91 6.85
N ALA A 270 19.10 -6.18 6.58
CA ALA A 270 17.75 -6.72 6.66
C ALA A 270 17.55 -7.90 5.69
N LEU A 271 18.07 -7.79 4.46
CA LEU A 271 18.02 -8.87 3.46
C LEU A 271 18.81 -10.11 3.91
N GLU A 272 19.96 -9.93 4.59
CA GLU A 272 20.75 -11.02 5.16
C GLU A 272 20.02 -11.76 6.28
N GLN A 273 19.18 -11.06 7.05
CA GLN A 273 18.37 -11.66 8.11
C GLN A 273 17.19 -12.48 7.60
N GLY A 274 16.77 -12.28 6.35
CA GLY A 274 15.57 -12.89 5.76
C GLY A 274 15.63 -14.42 5.74
N LYS A 275 14.56 -15.08 6.20
CA LYS A 275 14.37 -16.53 6.22
C LYS A 275 13.14 -16.90 5.40
N PRO A 276 12.99 -18.17 4.97
CA PRO A 276 11.79 -18.60 4.27
C PRO A 276 10.49 -18.22 5.00
N GLY A 277 9.57 -17.61 4.27
CA GLY A 277 8.29 -17.15 4.79
C GLY A 277 8.30 -15.77 5.46
N ASP A 278 9.46 -15.13 5.63
CA ASP A 278 9.56 -13.76 6.16
C ASP A 278 9.03 -12.75 5.13
N VAL A 279 8.56 -11.62 5.64
CA VAL A 279 8.24 -10.41 4.84
C VAL A 279 9.08 -9.27 5.37
N ILE A 280 9.83 -8.63 4.47
CA ILE A 280 10.68 -7.47 4.74
C ILE A 280 10.02 -6.23 4.13
N VAL A 281 9.58 -5.30 4.96
CA VAL A 281 8.98 -4.03 4.53
C VAL A 281 10.03 -2.93 4.60
N LEU A 282 10.37 -2.35 3.45
CA LEU A 282 11.19 -1.14 3.33
C LEU A 282 10.25 0.07 3.26
N ALA A 283 10.03 0.72 4.40
CA ALA A 283 9.07 1.80 4.55
C ALA A 283 9.73 3.19 4.50
N GLY A 284 8.99 4.16 3.95
CA GLY A 284 9.30 5.58 3.95
C GLY A 284 9.56 6.16 2.58
N LYS A 285 10.43 5.56 1.79
CA LYS A 285 10.86 6.13 0.50
C LYS A 285 9.93 5.83 -0.67
N GLY A 286 9.35 4.63 -0.70
CA GLY A 286 8.42 4.25 -1.77
C GLY A 286 8.98 4.48 -3.18
N HIS A 287 8.47 5.46 -3.89
CA HIS A 287 8.87 5.79 -5.26
C HIS A 287 10.12 6.68 -5.36
N GLU A 288 10.60 7.24 -4.25
CA GLU A 288 11.79 8.10 -4.24
C GLU A 288 13.04 7.32 -4.67
N THR A 289 13.90 7.98 -5.45
CA THR A 289 15.17 7.43 -5.96
C THR A 289 16.37 8.20 -5.43
N TYR A 290 16.19 8.94 -4.32
CA TYR A 290 17.23 9.77 -3.73
C TYR A 290 17.16 9.77 -2.21
N GLN A 291 18.27 10.16 -1.58
CA GLN A 291 18.36 10.55 -0.18
C GLN A 291 18.84 11.99 -0.08
N GLU A 292 18.12 12.83 0.64
CA GLU A 292 18.44 14.25 0.84
C GLU A 292 19.23 14.42 2.14
N ILE A 293 20.52 14.82 2.02
CA ILE A 293 21.42 15.09 3.13
C ILE A 293 21.94 16.54 2.99
N GLY A 294 21.64 17.39 3.94
CA GLY A 294 21.81 18.82 3.80
C GLY A 294 20.94 19.33 2.63
N ALA A 295 21.55 20.05 1.71
CA ALA A 295 20.94 20.55 0.49
C ALA A 295 21.21 19.68 -0.75
N VAL A 296 21.82 18.50 -0.57
CA VAL A 296 22.25 17.63 -1.67
C VAL A 296 21.39 16.38 -1.73
N GLN A 297 20.93 16.04 -2.94
CA GLN A 297 20.26 14.78 -3.20
C GLN A 297 21.26 13.76 -3.73
N TYR A 298 21.43 12.66 -3.01
CA TYR A 298 22.25 11.53 -3.40
C TYR A 298 21.37 10.43 -3.97
N HIS A 299 21.80 9.79 -5.05
CA HIS A 299 21.06 8.68 -5.65
C HIS A 299 20.93 7.50 -4.69
N LEU A 300 19.69 7.11 -4.40
CA LEU A 300 19.32 5.95 -3.61
C LEU A 300 17.95 5.44 -4.07
N ASP A 301 17.93 4.45 -4.95
CA ASP A 301 16.73 3.67 -5.27
C ASP A 301 16.81 2.33 -4.53
N GLU A 302 15.85 2.04 -3.65
CA GLU A 302 15.87 0.82 -2.83
C GLU A 302 15.79 -0.45 -3.68
N ARG A 303 15.16 -0.40 -4.86
CA ARG A 303 15.12 -1.52 -5.81
C ARG A 303 16.50 -1.88 -6.33
N GLU A 304 17.28 -0.84 -6.64
CA GLU A 304 18.66 -1.01 -7.10
C GLU A 304 19.51 -1.58 -5.95
N VAL A 305 19.34 -1.08 -4.73
CA VAL A 305 20.08 -1.58 -3.54
C VAL A 305 19.78 -3.05 -3.32
N VAL A 306 18.51 -3.46 -3.39
CA VAL A 306 18.11 -4.88 -3.29
C VAL A 306 18.76 -5.71 -4.41
N ALA A 307 18.69 -5.25 -5.66
CA ALA A 307 19.27 -5.96 -6.81
C ALA A 307 20.79 -6.04 -6.71
N GLU A 308 21.47 -4.98 -6.26
CA GLU A 308 22.93 -4.94 -6.05
C GLU A 308 23.36 -5.93 -4.97
N TYR A 309 22.61 -6.04 -3.88
CA TYR A 309 22.87 -6.99 -2.81
C TYR A 309 22.91 -8.43 -3.36
N PHE A 310 21.89 -8.87 -4.10
CA PHE A 310 21.84 -10.24 -4.62
C PHE A 310 22.91 -10.49 -5.69
N ARG A 311 23.15 -9.54 -6.60
CA ARG A 311 24.27 -9.64 -7.56
C ARG A 311 25.63 -9.81 -6.88
N SER A 312 25.84 -9.13 -5.76
CA SER A 312 27.09 -9.25 -5.01
C SER A 312 27.28 -10.64 -4.37
N LEU A 313 26.18 -11.33 -4.03
CA LEU A 313 26.22 -12.70 -3.51
C LEU A 313 26.56 -13.70 -4.60
N ASP A 314 25.97 -13.55 -5.80
CA ASP A 314 26.23 -14.43 -6.95
C ASP A 314 27.72 -14.34 -7.38
N GLY A 315 28.30 -13.14 -7.46
CA GLY A 315 29.71 -12.95 -7.77
C GLY A 315 30.67 -13.47 -6.68
N ARG A 316 30.22 -13.58 -5.42
CA ARG A 316 30.99 -14.26 -4.34
C ARG A 316 30.95 -15.78 -4.46
N GLN A 317 29.79 -16.35 -4.86
CA GLN A 317 29.62 -17.78 -5.06
C GLN A 317 30.46 -18.30 -6.24
N GLU A 318 30.49 -17.58 -7.35
CA GLU A 318 31.36 -17.91 -8.49
C GLU A 318 32.85 -17.94 -8.11
N ARG A 319 33.28 -17.04 -7.20
CA ARG A 319 34.68 -17.00 -6.71
C ARG A 319 35.00 -18.10 -5.68
N THR A 320 34.00 -18.65 -4.98
CA THR A 320 34.20 -19.66 -3.93
C THR A 320 33.86 -21.08 -4.37
N GLY A 321 33.29 -21.31 -5.55
CA GLY A 321 32.97 -22.63 -6.11
C GLY A 321 31.93 -23.43 -5.30
N LYS A 322 31.18 -22.82 -4.38
CA LYS A 322 30.13 -23.47 -3.59
C LYS A 322 28.75 -23.17 -4.15
N VAL A 323 28.09 -24.21 -4.66
CA VAL A 323 26.66 -24.18 -5.02
C VAL A 323 25.83 -24.14 -3.72
N PRO A 324 24.80 -23.27 -3.59
CA PRO A 324 23.94 -23.26 -2.42
C PRO A 324 23.12 -24.55 -2.30
N ALA A 325 22.99 -25.06 -1.08
CA ALA A 325 22.22 -26.28 -0.78
C ALA A 325 20.69 -26.05 -0.73
N ASP A 326 20.19 -24.87 -1.02
CA ASP A 326 18.79 -24.45 -0.73
C ASP A 326 17.98 -24.11 -2.00
N VAL A 327 18.22 -24.81 -3.11
CA VAL A 327 17.36 -24.79 -4.30
C VAL A 327 16.82 -26.19 -4.54
N VAL A 328 15.84 -26.57 -3.74
CA VAL A 328 14.89 -27.66 -4.03
C VAL A 328 13.52 -27.26 -3.53
#